data_3b5f3fe1483503dda9d73e288bf93557
#
_entry.id   3b5f3fe1483503dda9d73e288bf93557
#
_cell.length_a   1.000
_cell.length_b   1.000
_cell.length_c   1.000
_cell.angle_alpha   90.00
_cell.angle_beta   90.00
_cell.angle_gamma   90.00
#
_symmetry.space_group_name_H-M   'P 1'
#
loop_
_entity.id
_entity.type
_entity.pdbx_description
1 polymer ?
#
loop_
_entity_poly.entity_id
_entity_poly.type
_entity_poly.pdbx_seq_one_letter_code
_entity_poly.pdbx_strand_id
1 'polypeptide(L)'
;MNKVFIYFISTIFLSVLFGCQNSKNDNSNVETKSYINNFELLQENSKNNTRIRIISPKAIINQKNNDIEIFKSSIEILNSNGSDVKIKSGNSTLNNYSNLIRVYNKVFISLLNNNKSFIKTNSFDWDLNKSIIDLNNPLQINFENTVITSLKGLYNIDKGQLNITKNIFNRNILNDEGESIYRINILADNAKWHKNNNSLVFTSDGNQVETTIDILSNKKIN
;
A
#
# COMPACT_ATOMS: atom_id res chain seq x y z
N MET A 1 -13.87 81.37 16.19
CA MET A 1 -13.23 80.09 15.94
C MET A 1 -12.65 80.11 14.54
N ASN A 2 -11.32 80.00 14.44
CA ASN A 2 -10.58 80.36 13.22
C ASN A 2 -10.80 79.32 12.09
N LYS A 3 -11.24 79.80 10.93
CA LYS A 3 -11.38 78.99 9.71
C LYS A 3 -10.13 78.23 9.35
N VAL A 4 -8.96 78.72 9.72
CA VAL A 4 -7.61 78.10 9.54
C VAL A 4 -7.48 76.76 10.33
N PHE A 5 -8.11 76.63 11.47
CA PHE A 5 -8.05 75.44 12.28
C PHE A 5 -8.86 74.27 11.68
N ILE A 6 -9.93 74.59 10.98
CA ILE A 6 -10.79 73.59 10.31
C ILE A 6 -10.08 73.01 9.09
N TYR A 7 -9.33 73.80 8.34
CA TYR A 7 -8.53 73.33 7.19
C TYR A 7 -7.37 72.46 7.62
N PHE A 8 -6.75 72.71 8.80
CA PHE A 8 -5.69 71.89 9.31
C PHE A 8 -6.13 70.53 9.75
N ILE A 9 -7.33 70.40 10.34
CA ILE A 9 -7.92 69.11 10.72
C ILE A 9 -8.36 68.33 9.47
N SER A 10 -8.91 69.01 8.48
CA SER A 10 -9.32 68.39 7.21
C SER A 10 -8.18 67.82 6.39
N THR A 11 -6.98 68.48 6.38
CA THR A 11 -5.79 67.98 5.68
C THR A 11 -5.18 66.77 6.41
N ILE A 12 -5.18 66.74 7.73
CA ILE A 12 -4.70 65.57 8.50
C ILE A 12 -5.62 64.34 8.31
N PHE A 13 -6.94 64.56 8.17
CA PHE A 13 -7.86 63.47 7.97
C PHE A 13 -7.77 62.85 6.54
N LEU A 14 -7.43 63.69 5.56
CA LEU A 14 -7.24 63.23 4.16
C LEU A 14 -5.96 62.41 3.97
N SER A 15 -4.90 62.70 4.71
CA SER A 15 -3.64 61.97 4.63
C SER A 15 -3.69 60.55 5.25
N VAL A 16 -4.61 60.30 6.17
CA VAL A 16 -4.81 58.97 6.75
C VAL A 16 -5.53 58.01 5.83
N LEU A 17 -6.30 58.51 4.85
CA LEU A 17 -7.03 57.69 3.88
C LEU A 17 -6.20 57.15 2.69
N PHE A 18 -5.01 57.68 2.49
CA PHE A 18 -4.10 57.20 1.43
C PHE A 18 -3.06 56.19 1.91
N GLY A 19 -3.07 55.82 3.18
CA GLY A 19 -2.11 54.88 3.80
C GLY A 19 -2.44 53.40 3.60
N CYS A 20 -3.58 53.02 2.98
CA CYS A 20 -3.80 51.64 2.54
C CYS A 20 -3.07 51.39 1.22
N GLN A 21 -1.75 51.27 1.26
CA GLN A 21 -1.04 50.59 0.19
C GLN A 21 -1.62 49.18 0.09
N ASN A 22 -2.20 48.86 -1.08
CA ASN A 22 -2.42 47.50 -1.54
C ASN A 22 -1.12 46.72 -1.30
N SER A 23 -1.04 45.98 -0.18
CA SER A 23 -0.16 44.83 -0.12
C SER A 23 -0.65 43.95 -1.27
N LYS A 24 0.07 43.94 -2.40
CA LYS A 24 -0.05 42.86 -3.36
C LYS A 24 -0.03 41.60 -2.50
N ASN A 25 -1.18 40.95 -2.38
CA ASN A 25 -1.22 39.56 -2.00
C ASN A 25 -0.39 38.83 -3.07
N ASP A 26 0.91 38.78 -2.87
CA ASP A 26 1.70 37.69 -3.40
C ASP A 26 1.03 36.45 -2.79
N ASN A 27 0.06 35.91 -3.53
CA ASN A 27 -0.40 34.53 -3.39
C ASN A 27 0.79 33.64 -3.76
N SER A 28 1.90 33.78 -3.04
CA SER A 28 2.85 32.69 -2.90
C SER A 28 2.04 31.59 -2.24
N ASN A 29 1.67 30.59 -3.02
CA ASN A 29 1.16 29.31 -2.54
C ASN A 29 2.25 28.72 -1.64
N VAL A 30 2.35 29.24 -0.42
CA VAL A 30 3.18 28.65 0.63
C VAL A 30 2.53 27.31 0.92
N GLU A 31 3.07 26.25 0.33
CA GLU A 31 2.69 24.88 0.70
C GLU A 31 3.03 24.73 2.18
N THR A 32 2.03 24.83 3.02
CA THR A 32 2.18 24.60 4.46
C THR A 32 2.29 23.08 4.67
N LYS A 33 3.53 22.63 4.87
CA LYS A 33 3.84 21.23 5.18
C LYS A 33 4.14 21.11 6.68
N SER A 34 3.46 20.20 7.35
CA SER A 34 3.74 19.85 8.73
C SER A 34 4.53 18.54 8.79
N TYR A 35 5.62 18.53 9.57
CA TYR A 35 6.49 17.37 9.75
C TYR A 35 6.16 16.69 11.07
N ILE A 36 6.01 15.38 11.06
CA ILE A 36 5.76 14.56 12.24
C ILE A 36 6.87 13.51 12.35
N ASN A 37 7.55 13.48 13.48
CA ASN A 37 8.46 12.40 13.83
C ASN A 37 7.72 11.35 14.67
N ASN A 38 8.09 10.08 14.51
CA ASN A 38 7.45 8.95 15.19
C ASN A 38 5.93 8.92 14.95
N PHE A 39 5.57 8.99 13.67
CA PHE A 39 4.18 8.97 13.23
C PHE A 39 3.54 7.61 13.54
N GLU A 40 2.38 7.65 14.16
CA GLU A 40 1.51 6.51 14.37
C GLU A 40 0.07 6.89 14.04
N LEU A 41 -0.59 6.08 13.22
CA LEU A 41 -2.01 6.18 12.91
C LEU A 41 -2.68 4.85 13.21
N LEU A 42 -3.76 4.88 13.98
CA LEU A 42 -4.64 3.75 14.21
C LEU A 42 -6.01 4.09 13.62
N GLN A 43 -6.47 3.26 12.69
CA GLN A 43 -7.77 3.38 12.06
C GLN A 43 -8.57 2.10 12.29
N GLU A 44 -9.81 2.25 12.75
CA GLU A 44 -10.73 1.14 12.95
C GLU A 44 -11.77 1.10 11.82
N ASN A 45 -11.98 -0.08 11.25
CA ASN A 45 -13.07 -0.33 10.32
C ASN A 45 -14.18 -1.08 11.07
N SER A 46 -15.24 -0.35 11.43
CA SER A 46 -16.35 -0.89 12.22
C SER A 46 -17.16 -1.99 11.50
N LYS A 47 -17.06 -2.08 10.15
CA LYS A 47 -17.81 -3.07 9.38
C LYS A 47 -17.29 -4.50 9.56
N ASN A 48 -16.00 -4.67 9.78
CA ASN A 48 -15.35 -5.97 9.81
C ASN A 48 -14.43 -6.18 11.03
N ASN A 49 -14.52 -5.29 12.05
CA ASN A 49 -13.66 -5.29 13.24
C ASN A 49 -12.17 -5.35 12.93
N THR A 50 -11.76 -4.79 11.78
CA THR A 50 -10.36 -4.74 11.37
C THR A 50 -9.76 -3.42 11.81
N ARG A 51 -8.58 -3.46 12.42
CA ARG A 51 -7.78 -2.29 12.78
C ARG A 51 -6.58 -2.21 11.87
N ILE A 52 -6.30 -1.01 11.41
CA ILE A 52 -5.13 -0.71 10.59
C ILE A 52 -4.22 0.18 11.43
N ARG A 53 -2.99 -0.27 11.66
CA ARG A 53 -1.96 0.47 12.36
C ARG A 53 -0.84 0.82 11.40
N ILE A 54 -0.55 2.10 11.25
CA ILE A 54 0.55 2.60 10.41
C ILE A 54 1.58 3.25 11.31
N ILE A 55 2.82 2.80 11.23
CA ILE A 55 3.95 3.32 12.00
C ILE A 55 5.04 3.77 11.03
N SER A 56 5.65 4.91 11.33
CA SER A 56 6.75 5.46 10.56
C SER A 56 7.67 6.35 11.41
N PRO A 57 8.97 6.39 11.14
CA PRO A 57 9.85 7.34 11.80
C PRO A 57 9.55 8.79 11.41
N LYS A 58 8.96 9.03 10.23
CA LYS A 58 8.67 10.37 9.72
C LYS A 58 7.46 10.38 8.80
N ALA A 59 6.60 11.39 8.96
CA ALA A 59 5.54 11.72 8.02
C ALA A 59 5.49 13.22 7.71
N ILE A 60 4.90 13.58 6.57
CA ILE A 60 4.67 14.95 6.14
C ILE A 60 3.19 15.09 5.81
N ILE A 61 2.51 16.03 6.46
CA ILE A 61 1.12 16.37 6.16
C ILE A 61 1.13 17.58 5.23
N ASN A 62 0.53 17.44 4.07
CA ASN A 62 0.23 18.54 3.17
C ASN A 62 -1.15 19.09 3.53
N GLN A 63 -1.18 20.28 4.13
CA GLN A 63 -2.44 20.90 4.60
C GLN A 63 -3.38 21.31 3.46
N LYS A 64 -2.88 21.45 2.23
CA LYS A 64 -3.68 21.87 1.08
C LYS A 64 -4.61 20.76 0.57
N ASN A 65 -4.12 19.53 0.52
CA ASN A 65 -4.84 18.37 -0.02
C ASN A 65 -5.09 17.27 1.03
N ASN A 66 -4.69 17.51 2.29
CA ASN A 66 -4.76 16.56 3.40
C ASN A 66 -4.10 15.20 3.11
N ASP A 67 -3.13 15.17 2.19
CA ASP A 67 -2.32 13.99 1.95
C ASP A 67 -1.26 13.85 3.04
N ILE A 68 -1.03 12.63 3.46
CA ILE A 68 0.03 12.28 4.40
C ILE A 68 1.07 11.43 3.65
N GLU A 69 2.27 11.97 3.45
CA GLU A 69 3.42 11.23 2.97
C GLU A 69 4.13 10.54 4.13
N ILE A 70 4.33 9.24 4.05
CA ILE A 70 4.83 8.40 5.15
C ILE A 70 6.10 7.67 4.67
N PHE A 71 7.20 7.83 5.41
CA PHE A 71 8.52 7.31 5.03
C PHE A 71 8.87 6.06 5.82
N LYS A 72 9.39 5.02 5.15
CA LYS A 72 9.72 3.72 5.77
C LYS A 72 8.55 3.17 6.59
N SER A 73 7.39 3.09 5.96
CA SER A 73 6.16 2.68 6.63
C SER A 73 6.14 1.19 6.99
N SER A 74 5.60 0.91 8.17
CA SER A 74 5.15 -0.41 8.60
C SER A 74 3.65 -0.34 8.83
N ILE A 75 2.88 -1.10 8.06
CA ILE A 75 1.42 -1.16 8.16
C ILE A 75 1.05 -2.54 8.67
N GLU A 76 0.24 -2.60 9.70
CA GLU A 76 -0.27 -3.84 10.29
C GLU A 76 -1.79 -3.86 10.17
N ILE A 77 -2.32 -4.95 9.67
CA ILE A 77 -3.75 -5.24 9.68
C ILE A 77 -4.00 -6.19 10.84
N LEU A 78 -4.76 -5.71 11.79
CA LEU A 78 -5.08 -6.39 13.04
C LEU A 78 -6.55 -6.84 13.00
N ASN A 79 -6.80 -8.09 13.29
CA ASN A 79 -8.14 -8.60 13.56
C ASN A 79 -8.28 -9.01 15.04
N SER A 80 -9.42 -9.59 15.42
CA SER A 80 -9.65 -10.07 16.79
C SER A 80 -8.63 -11.10 17.27
N ASN A 81 -7.93 -11.78 16.36
CA ASN A 81 -6.97 -12.86 16.65
C ASN A 81 -5.50 -12.39 16.53
N GLY A 82 -5.24 -11.12 16.35
CA GLY A 82 -3.91 -10.54 16.23
C GLY A 82 -3.59 -9.98 14.85
N SER A 83 -2.29 -9.83 14.50
CA SER A 83 -1.87 -9.30 13.22
C SER A 83 -1.98 -10.37 12.12
N ASP A 84 -2.84 -10.14 11.15
CA ASP A 84 -3.01 -11.03 10.00
C ASP A 84 -2.06 -10.75 8.84
N VAL A 85 -1.74 -9.47 8.64
CA VAL A 85 -0.91 -8.99 7.55
C VAL A 85 0.00 -7.90 8.05
N LYS A 86 1.28 -7.98 7.70
CA LYS A 86 2.26 -6.93 7.97
C LYS A 86 2.91 -6.48 6.68
N ILE A 87 2.87 -5.18 6.42
CA ILE A 87 3.41 -4.57 5.21
C ILE A 87 4.57 -3.66 5.58
N LYS A 88 5.70 -3.79 4.88
CA LYS A 88 6.83 -2.88 4.97
C LYS A 88 7.10 -2.27 3.61
N SER A 89 7.37 -0.97 3.57
CA SER A 89 7.70 -0.27 2.34
C SER A 89 8.68 0.88 2.56
N GLY A 90 9.27 1.36 1.47
CA GLY A 90 10.05 2.60 1.51
C GLY A 90 9.18 3.80 1.78
N ASN A 91 8.02 3.92 1.13
CA ASN A 91 7.12 5.06 1.26
C ASN A 91 5.66 4.64 1.13
N SER A 92 4.78 5.47 1.70
CA SER A 92 3.34 5.39 1.48
C SER A 92 2.74 6.79 1.44
N THR A 93 1.59 6.94 0.78
CA THR A 93 0.76 8.14 0.85
C THR A 93 -0.64 7.74 1.27
N LEU A 94 -1.18 8.43 2.25
CA LEU A 94 -2.59 8.31 2.65
C LEU A 94 -3.33 9.55 2.19
N ASN A 95 -4.35 9.37 1.36
CA ASN A 95 -5.29 10.42 1.02
C ASN A 95 -6.54 10.30 1.90
N ASN A 96 -6.71 11.24 2.83
CA ASN A 96 -7.80 11.20 3.80
C ASN A 96 -9.19 11.43 3.18
N TYR A 97 -9.30 12.11 2.03
CA TYR A 97 -10.60 12.34 1.37
C TYR A 97 -11.11 11.08 0.67
N SER A 98 -10.22 10.38 -0.02
CA SER A 98 -10.59 9.17 -0.78
C SER A 98 -10.47 7.89 0.04
N ASN A 99 -9.90 7.94 1.25
CA ASN A 99 -9.54 6.76 2.04
C ASN A 99 -8.68 5.76 1.24
N LEU A 100 -7.74 6.30 0.45
CA LEU A 100 -6.83 5.52 -0.37
C LEU A 100 -5.42 5.56 0.22
N ILE A 101 -4.83 4.40 0.42
CA ILE A 101 -3.40 4.27 0.75
C ILE A 101 -2.68 3.76 -0.50
N ARG A 102 -1.72 4.54 -1.00
CA ARG A 102 -0.75 4.07 -1.99
C ARG A 102 0.54 3.71 -1.29
N VAL A 103 1.02 2.48 -1.50
CA VAL A 103 2.25 1.95 -0.90
C VAL A 103 3.25 1.67 -2.02
N TYR A 104 4.50 2.12 -1.88
CA TYR A 104 5.48 2.03 -2.95
C TYR A 104 6.93 1.97 -2.43
N ASN A 105 7.88 1.72 -3.34
CA ASN A 105 9.31 1.53 -3.07
C ASN A 105 9.61 0.26 -2.26
N LYS A 106 9.74 -0.87 -2.97
CA LYS A 106 10.11 -2.18 -2.42
C LYS A 106 9.15 -2.66 -1.34
N VAL A 107 7.95 -2.96 -1.76
CA VAL A 107 6.90 -3.43 -0.86
C VAL A 107 7.08 -4.91 -0.53
N PHE A 108 7.03 -5.21 0.75
CA PHE A 108 7.08 -6.55 1.31
C PHE A 108 5.86 -6.78 2.20
N ILE A 109 5.00 -7.74 1.82
CA ILE A 109 3.78 -8.08 2.54
C ILE A 109 3.97 -9.46 3.15
N SER A 110 4.04 -9.56 4.47
CA SER A 110 4.03 -10.83 5.18
C SER A 110 2.58 -11.28 5.36
N LEU A 111 2.27 -12.47 4.88
CA LEU A 111 0.98 -13.12 5.03
C LEU A 111 1.08 -14.14 6.16
N LEU A 112 0.17 -14.04 7.13
CA LEU A 112 0.18 -14.91 8.31
C LEU A 112 1.41 -14.66 9.24
N ASN A 113 1.34 -15.12 10.46
CA ASN A 113 2.43 -15.07 11.46
C ASN A 113 3.65 -15.93 11.08
N ASN A 114 3.76 -16.32 9.81
CA ASN A 114 4.80 -17.17 9.28
C ASN A 114 5.73 -16.35 8.36
N ASN A 115 6.97 -16.13 8.79
CA ASN A 115 8.00 -15.41 8.01
C ASN A 115 8.36 -16.07 6.66
N LYS A 116 7.84 -17.27 6.39
CA LYS A 116 8.08 -18.01 5.14
C LYS A 116 7.07 -17.68 4.02
N SER A 117 5.97 -16.97 4.37
CA SER A 117 4.92 -16.61 3.41
C SER A 117 4.86 -15.10 3.21
N PHE A 118 5.20 -14.64 2.01
CA PHE A 118 5.26 -13.21 1.72
C PHE A 118 5.00 -12.90 0.24
N ILE A 119 4.55 -11.67 -0.01
CA ILE A 119 4.44 -11.09 -1.34
C ILE A 119 5.48 -9.96 -1.47
N LYS A 120 6.19 -9.92 -2.59
CA LYS A 120 7.03 -8.80 -3.02
C LYS A 120 6.40 -8.13 -4.22
N THR A 121 6.35 -6.80 -4.22
CA THR A 121 5.93 -5.98 -5.35
C THR A 121 6.60 -4.61 -5.26
N ASN A 122 6.50 -3.78 -6.29
CA ASN A 122 7.01 -2.42 -6.25
C ASN A 122 6.03 -1.44 -5.61
N SER A 123 4.74 -1.64 -5.83
CA SER A 123 3.69 -0.80 -5.25
C SER A 123 2.33 -1.51 -5.29
N PHE A 124 1.39 -0.96 -4.51
CA PHE A 124 -0.04 -1.28 -4.59
C PHE A 124 -0.87 -0.08 -4.12
N ASP A 125 -2.14 -0.07 -4.49
CA ASP A 125 -3.15 0.83 -4.00
C ASP A 125 -4.13 0.06 -3.09
N TRP A 126 -4.49 0.64 -1.94
CA TRP A 126 -5.42 0.04 -0.99
C TRP A 126 -6.60 0.98 -0.77
N ASP A 127 -7.77 0.56 -1.22
CA ASP A 127 -9.05 1.23 -0.96
C ASP A 127 -9.59 0.75 0.40
N LEU A 128 -9.49 1.59 1.42
CA LEU A 128 -9.91 1.28 2.79
C LEU A 128 -11.44 1.11 2.90
N ASN A 129 -12.21 1.78 2.03
CA ASN A 129 -13.68 1.68 2.05
C ASN A 129 -14.17 0.33 1.53
N LYS A 130 -13.45 -0.25 0.57
CA LYS A 130 -13.79 -1.52 -0.08
C LYS A 130 -13.02 -2.71 0.49
N SER A 131 -12.05 -2.48 1.39
CA SER A 131 -11.13 -3.53 1.89
C SER A 131 -10.42 -4.27 0.76
N ILE A 132 -10.04 -3.54 -0.31
CA ILE A 132 -9.39 -4.10 -1.51
C ILE A 132 -7.99 -3.53 -1.63
N ILE A 133 -7.01 -4.43 -1.77
CA ILE A 133 -5.64 -4.13 -2.15
C ILE A 133 -5.46 -4.47 -3.63
N ASP A 134 -5.12 -3.46 -4.43
CA ASP A 134 -4.88 -3.58 -5.87
C ASP A 134 -3.37 -3.60 -6.16
N LEU A 135 -2.86 -4.79 -6.50
CA LEU A 135 -1.47 -5.07 -6.81
C LEU A 135 -1.24 -4.88 -8.32
N ASN A 136 -1.24 -3.64 -8.79
CA ASN A 136 -1.16 -3.26 -10.21
C ASN A 136 0.23 -3.45 -10.85
N ASN A 137 1.21 -3.93 -10.08
CA ASN A 137 2.58 -4.16 -10.52
C ASN A 137 2.91 -5.65 -10.48
N PRO A 138 3.93 -6.10 -11.24
CA PRO A 138 4.41 -7.46 -11.12
C PRO A 138 4.71 -7.83 -9.67
N LEU A 139 4.27 -9.01 -9.29
CA LEU A 139 4.40 -9.51 -7.93
C LEU A 139 5.00 -10.92 -7.91
N GLN A 140 5.70 -11.20 -6.83
CA GLN A 140 6.22 -12.51 -6.50
C GLN A 140 5.65 -12.93 -5.15
N ILE A 141 4.97 -14.07 -5.13
CA ILE A 141 4.43 -14.69 -3.92
C ILE A 141 5.34 -15.87 -3.58
N ASN A 142 5.80 -15.91 -2.35
CA ASN A 142 6.57 -17.04 -1.82
C ASN A 142 5.75 -17.67 -0.70
N PHE A 143 5.60 -18.97 -0.76
CA PHE A 143 4.91 -19.75 0.25
C PHE A 143 5.62 -21.11 0.38
N GLU A 144 6.34 -21.32 1.49
CA GLU A 144 7.15 -22.52 1.70
C GLU A 144 8.08 -22.81 0.50
N ASN A 145 7.88 -23.94 -0.18
CA ASN A 145 8.66 -24.38 -1.36
C ASN A 145 8.01 -23.94 -2.68
N THR A 146 7.09 -22.99 -2.64
CA THR A 146 6.30 -22.52 -3.79
C THR A 146 6.66 -21.08 -4.09
N VAL A 147 6.88 -20.77 -5.37
CA VAL A 147 7.04 -19.42 -5.89
C VAL A 147 6.01 -19.19 -7.00
N ILE A 148 5.22 -18.13 -6.88
CA ILE A 148 4.29 -17.70 -7.91
C ILE A 148 4.71 -16.32 -8.36
N THR A 149 4.89 -16.14 -9.67
CA THR A 149 5.06 -14.81 -10.28
C THR A 149 3.80 -14.45 -11.04
N SER A 150 3.38 -13.20 -10.97
CA SER A 150 2.18 -12.72 -11.65
C SER A 150 2.37 -11.27 -12.09
N LEU A 151 1.63 -10.85 -13.13
CA LEU A 151 1.68 -9.47 -13.59
C LEU A 151 0.92 -8.52 -12.66
N LYS A 152 -0.18 -8.96 -12.08
CA LYS A 152 -1.01 -8.18 -11.17
C LYS A 152 -1.90 -9.06 -10.31
N GLY A 153 -2.42 -8.50 -9.23
CA GLY A 153 -3.31 -9.19 -8.32
C GLY A 153 -4.31 -8.24 -7.66
N LEU A 154 -5.37 -8.81 -7.13
CA LEU A 154 -6.40 -8.12 -6.36
C LEU A 154 -6.68 -8.93 -5.10
N TYR A 155 -6.36 -8.37 -3.94
CA TYR A 155 -6.64 -9.01 -2.66
C TYR A 155 -7.84 -8.38 -1.97
N ASN A 156 -8.87 -9.18 -1.74
CA ASN A 156 -10.03 -8.80 -0.95
C ASN A 156 -9.81 -9.26 0.50
N ILE A 157 -9.61 -8.31 1.41
CA ILE A 157 -9.29 -8.57 2.83
C ILE A 157 -10.45 -9.28 3.51
N ASP A 158 -11.69 -8.81 3.30
CA ASP A 158 -12.89 -9.34 3.97
C ASP A 158 -13.16 -10.80 3.58
N LYS A 159 -12.90 -11.15 2.32
CA LYS A 159 -13.08 -12.51 1.80
C LYS A 159 -11.85 -13.39 2.02
N GLY A 160 -10.70 -12.82 2.39
CA GLY A 160 -9.44 -13.55 2.45
C GLY A 160 -9.08 -14.17 1.09
N GLN A 161 -9.32 -13.45 -0.02
CA GLN A 161 -9.19 -13.97 -1.37
C GLN A 161 -8.23 -13.13 -2.19
N LEU A 162 -7.23 -13.77 -2.80
CA LEU A 162 -6.30 -13.15 -3.75
C LEU A 162 -6.57 -13.71 -5.15
N ASN A 163 -6.92 -12.84 -6.08
CA ASN A 163 -6.99 -13.16 -7.51
C ASN A 163 -5.74 -12.61 -8.18
N ILE A 164 -5.06 -13.43 -8.98
CA ILE A 164 -3.85 -13.07 -9.71
C ILE A 164 -3.96 -13.46 -11.18
N THR A 165 -3.31 -12.70 -12.06
CA THR A 165 -3.44 -12.87 -13.50
C THR A 165 -2.08 -13.09 -14.17
N LYS A 166 -2.06 -13.90 -15.24
CA LYS A 166 -0.85 -14.29 -15.99
C LYS A 166 0.21 -14.87 -15.06
N ASN A 167 -0.07 -16.07 -14.56
CA ASN A 167 0.70 -16.68 -13.49
C ASN A 167 1.69 -17.71 -13.99
N ILE A 168 2.87 -17.73 -13.38
CA ILE A 168 3.81 -18.85 -13.42
C ILE A 168 3.95 -19.34 -11.97
N PHE A 169 3.51 -20.56 -11.75
CA PHE A 169 3.61 -21.24 -10.46
C PHE A 169 4.75 -22.26 -10.55
N ASN A 170 5.65 -22.23 -9.56
CA ASN A 170 6.74 -23.19 -9.42
C ASN A 170 6.73 -23.74 -8.00
N ARG A 171 6.74 -25.05 -7.86
CA ARG A 171 6.82 -25.74 -6.59
C ARG A 171 7.82 -26.86 -6.64
N ASN A 172 8.76 -26.88 -5.69
CA ASN A 172 9.65 -28.00 -5.48
C ASN A 172 9.04 -28.95 -4.46
N ILE A 173 9.01 -30.24 -4.80
CA ILE A 173 8.66 -31.33 -3.90
C ILE A 173 9.97 -31.89 -3.35
N LEU A 174 10.10 -31.90 -2.02
CA LEU A 174 11.29 -32.35 -1.33
C LEU A 174 11.10 -33.78 -0.83
N ASN A 175 12.20 -34.56 -0.74
CA ASN A 175 12.25 -35.81 0.02
C ASN A 175 12.43 -35.52 1.54
N ASP A 176 12.50 -36.57 2.33
CA ASP A 176 12.69 -36.48 3.80
C ASP A 176 14.05 -35.86 4.18
N GLU A 177 15.02 -35.87 3.27
CA GLU A 177 16.36 -35.28 3.44
C GLU A 177 16.39 -33.78 3.03
N GLY A 178 15.27 -33.24 2.52
CA GLY A 178 15.13 -31.85 2.07
C GLY A 178 15.65 -31.59 0.65
N GLU A 179 15.97 -32.64 -0.11
CA GLU A 179 16.40 -32.51 -1.51
C GLU A 179 15.18 -32.44 -2.45
N SER A 180 15.26 -31.59 -3.48
CA SER A 180 14.22 -31.48 -4.50
C SER A 180 14.19 -32.69 -5.42
N ILE A 181 13.12 -33.48 -5.36
CA ILE A 181 12.91 -34.66 -6.21
C ILE A 181 12.04 -34.40 -7.43
N TYR A 182 11.08 -33.48 -7.33
CA TYR A 182 10.23 -33.04 -8.43
C TYR A 182 10.10 -31.52 -8.41
N ARG A 183 9.91 -30.96 -9.61
CA ARG A 183 9.46 -29.57 -9.79
C ARG A 183 8.16 -29.56 -10.55
N ILE A 184 7.14 -28.90 -10.03
CA ILE A 184 5.87 -28.68 -10.67
C ILE A 184 5.84 -27.24 -11.18
N ASN A 185 5.61 -27.07 -12.48
CA ASN A 185 5.42 -25.78 -13.13
C ASN A 185 3.99 -25.70 -13.65
N ILE A 186 3.26 -24.60 -13.35
CA ILE A 186 1.92 -24.37 -13.89
C ILE A 186 1.88 -22.98 -14.51
N LEU A 187 1.43 -22.93 -15.78
CA LEU A 187 1.14 -21.69 -16.50
C LEU A 187 -0.38 -21.56 -16.60
N ALA A 188 -0.91 -20.40 -16.16
CA ALA A 188 -2.33 -20.12 -16.18
C ALA A 188 -2.59 -18.63 -16.37
N ASP A 189 -3.70 -18.29 -17.04
CA ASP A 189 -4.11 -16.90 -17.19
C ASP A 189 -4.57 -16.31 -15.85
N ASN A 190 -5.25 -17.10 -15.04
CA ASN A 190 -5.77 -16.67 -13.75
C ASN A 190 -5.47 -17.70 -12.65
N ALA A 191 -5.26 -17.23 -11.43
CA ALA A 191 -5.27 -18.07 -10.26
C ALA A 191 -6.00 -17.37 -9.11
N LYS A 192 -6.67 -18.16 -8.29
CA LYS A 192 -7.43 -17.70 -7.13
C LYS A 192 -6.98 -18.46 -5.89
N TRP A 193 -6.44 -17.72 -4.94
CA TRP A 193 -6.08 -18.26 -3.63
C TRP A 193 -7.12 -17.87 -2.58
N HIS A 194 -7.52 -18.82 -1.76
CA HIS A 194 -8.44 -18.64 -0.65
C HIS A 194 -7.72 -18.92 0.67
N LYS A 195 -7.60 -17.90 1.52
CA LYS A 195 -6.94 -17.99 2.82
C LYS A 195 -7.61 -19.03 3.74
N ASN A 196 -8.94 -19.08 3.77
CA ASN A 196 -9.70 -19.85 4.76
C ASN A 196 -9.49 -21.36 4.66
N ASN A 197 -9.36 -21.88 3.45
CA ASN A 197 -9.15 -23.32 3.19
C ASN A 197 -7.79 -23.61 2.55
N ASN A 198 -6.93 -22.58 2.43
CA ASN A 198 -5.61 -22.63 1.83
C ASN A 198 -5.61 -23.28 0.43
N SER A 199 -6.69 -23.08 -0.34
CA SER A 199 -6.80 -23.63 -1.70
C SER A 199 -6.30 -22.63 -2.76
N LEU A 200 -5.68 -23.15 -3.80
CA LEU A 200 -5.23 -22.40 -4.96
C LEU A 200 -5.84 -23.06 -6.21
N VAL A 201 -6.63 -22.30 -6.96
CA VAL A 201 -7.32 -22.77 -8.17
C VAL A 201 -6.76 -21.99 -9.36
N PHE A 202 -6.34 -22.73 -10.40
CA PHE A 202 -5.85 -22.18 -11.66
C PHE A 202 -6.91 -22.31 -12.74
N THR A 203 -7.04 -21.26 -13.56
CA THR A 203 -7.94 -21.24 -14.71
C THR A 203 -7.28 -20.50 -15.88
N SER A 204 -7.67 -20.84 -17.10
CA SER A 204 -7.24 -20.15 -18.31
C SER A 204 -8.42 -19.72 -19.16
N ASP A 205 -8.34 -18.52 -19.73
CA ASP A 205 -9.38 -17.90 -20.55
C ASP A 205 -9.27 -18.41 -21.99
N GLY A 206 -10.00 -19.50 -22.29
CA GLY A 206 -10.05 -20.10 -23.63
C GLY A 206 -8.89 -21.04 -24.00
N ASN A 207 -7.87 -21.15 -23.13
CA ASN A 207 -6.75 -22.08 -23.27
C ASN A 207 -6.79 -23.14 -22.16
N GLN A 208 -5.95 -24.16 -22.28
CA GLN A 208 -5.76 -25.12 -21.20
C GLN A 208 -4.74 -24.59 -20.21
N VAL A 209 -4.90 -24.92 -18.92
CA VAL A 209 -3.84 -24.76 -17.92
C VAL A 209 -2.72 -25.73 -18.26
N GLU A 210 -1.52 -25.20 -18.50
CA GLU A 210 -0.35 -26.05 -18.82
C GLU A 210 0.35 -26.44 -17.51
N THR A 211 0.56 -27.75 -17.32
CA THR A 211 1.27 -28.28 -16.16
C THR A 211 2.43 -29.18 -16.62
N THR A 212 3.64 -28.85 -16.17
CA THR A 212 4.85 -29.64 -16.41
C THR A 212 5.39 -30.16 -15.08
N ILE A 213 5.79 -31.43 -15.06
CA ILE A 213 6.42 -32.06 -13.90
C ILE A 213 7.82 -32.54 -14.30
N ASP A 214 8.85 -31.90 -13.77
CA ASP A 214 10.24 -32.27 -13.97
C ASP A 214 10.69 -33.22 -12.88
N ILE A 215 11.34 -34.32 -13.25
CA ILE A 215 11.94 -35.27 -12.33
C ILE A 215 13.40 -34.83 -12.11
N LEU A 216 13.74 -34.42 -10.90
CA LEU A 216 15.05 -33.86 -10.56
C LEU A 216 15.99 -34.89 -9.91
N SER A 217 15.74 -36.20 -10.08
CA SER A 217 16.48 -37.24 -9.39
C SER A 217 17.99 -37.14 -9.68
N ASN A 218 18.77 -36.68 -8.72
CA ASN A 218 20.23 -36.77 -8.70
C ASN A 218 20.66 -38.17 -8.27
N LYS A 219 20.15 -39.24 -8.88
CA LYS A 219 20.84 -40.52 -8.75
C LYS A 219 22.09 -40.46 -9.63
N LYS A 220 23.21 -40.09 -9.07
CA LYS A 220 24.51 -40.64 -9.52
C LYS A 220 24.36 -42.15 -9.42
N ILE A 221 24.15 -42.80 -10.55
CA ILE A 221 24.32 -44.23 -10.67
C ILE A 221 25.84 -44.43 -10.53
N ASN A 222 26.28 -44.87 -9.36
CA ASN A 222 27.62 -45.37 -9.15
C ASN A 222 27.69 -46.81 -9.68
#